data_2087486c7172c06ce4073f04be8fe34a
#
_entry.id   2087486c7172c06ce4073f04be8fe34a
#
_cell.length_a   1.000
_cell.length_b   1.000
_cell.length_c   1.000
_cell.angle_alpha   90.00
_cell.angle_beta   90.00
_cell.angle_gamma   90.00
#
_symmetry.space_group_name_H-M   'P 1'
#
loop_
_entity.id
_entity.type
_entity.pdbx_description
1 polymer ?
#
loop_
_entity_poly.entity_id
_entity_poly.type
_entity_poly.pdbx_seq_one_letter_code
_entity_poly.pdbx_strand_id
1 'polypeptide(L)'
;MHIFDYSFLKNDLLPAQLVSLASNISALKVMSAFRKRENETAFRKLEDAAKIESIKASNAIEGIVTTDQRVRAIAGGSAPLNHTEAEIAGYRDVLSEVHVNFAAHDFRESDIRAFHAQMMRLANPLTDGSYKTDDNVIAERMPDGRRVVRFQPASAAETPEAMRQLVLAYAEARDDAAINKLLLVPCVILDFLCVHPFADGNGRLSRLLSLLLLYRNGFDVGKYISFEGAVNGRKAEYYAALKESSEGWRDNQPRYFPFMVDFLTTLYSCYNELDKRFASTNAGKATKKSRIESTVLNSFTPLSKADICGILPDVSPTTVEAVLGEMVRGGRVRRIGAGRASRYVRRT
;
A
#
# COMPACT_ATOMS: atom_id res chain seq x y z
N MET A 1 30.45 3.81 -2.40
CA MET A 1 29.03 4.15 -2.68
C MET A 1 28.42 2.99 -3.45
N HIS A 2 27.15 2.63 -3.19
CA HIS A 2 26.45 1.58 -3.89
C HIS A 2 26.29 1.89 -5.40
N ILE A 3 26.37 0.87 -6.24
CA ILE A 3 26.15 0.97 -7.69
C ILE A 3 24.74 0.47 -8.00
N PHE A 4 23.90 1.35 -8.51
CA PHE A 4 22.55 1.02 -8.89
C PHE A 4 22.53 0.40 -10.29
N ASP A 5 22.25 -0.89 -10.39
CA ASP A 5 22.14 -1.62 -11.65
C ASP A 5 21.03 -2.66 -11.57
N TYR A 6 20.07 -2.55 -12.47
CA TYR A 6 18.92 -3.46 -12.55
C TYR A 6 19.00 -4.41 -13.74
N SER A 7 20.16 -4.50 -14.39
CA SER A 7 20.36 -5.38 -15.57
C SER A 7 20.20 -6.86 -15.24
N PHE A 8 20.40 -7.26 -13.97
CA PHE A 8 20.15 -8.63 -13.50
C PHE A 8 18.70 -9.09 -13.73
N LEU A 9 17.74 -8.15 -13.79
CA LEU A 9 16.33 -8.49 -14.06
C LEU A 9 16.08 -9.04 -15.46
N LYS A 10 17.00 -8.84 -16.40
CA LYS A 10 16.95 -9.40 -17.77
C LYS A 10 18.04 -10.41 -18.06
N ASN A 11 19.15 -10.36 -17.33
CA ASN A 11 20.36 -11.16 -17.64
C ASN A 11 20.46 -12.42 -16.77
N ASP A 12 19.91 -12.41 -15.55
CA ASP A 12 20.08 -13.49 -14.59
C ASP A 12 18.86 -14.42 -14.53
N LEU A 13 19.07 -15.61 -13.96
CA LEU A 13 17.98 -16.54 -13.64
C LEU A 13 17.18 -16.02 -12.45
N LEU A 14 15.93 -15.69 -12.69
CA LEU A 14 15.01 -15.24 -11.64
C LEU A 14 14.41 -16.45 -10.90
N PRO A 15 14.21 -16.35 -9.56
CA PRO A 15 13.52 -17.39 -8.81
C PRO A 15 12.13 -17.71 -9.38
N ALA A 16 11.81 -19.00 -9.53
CA ALA A 16 10.53 -19.45 -10.07
C ALA A 16 9.31 -18.83 -9.36
N GLN A 17 9.44 -18.57 -8.05
CA GLN A 17 8.41 -17.90 -7.26
C GLN A 17 8.12 -16.47 -7.78
N LEU A 18 9.13 -15.69 -8.13
CA LEU A 18 8.96 -14.35 -8.69
C LEU A 18 8.26 -14.38 -10.05
N VAL A 19 8.67 -15.32 -10.90
CA VAL A 19 8.03 -15.51 -12.21
C VAL A 19 6.56 -15.88 -12.06
N SER A 20 6.24 -16.79 -11.16
CA SER A 20 4.87 -17.20 -10.87
C SER A 20 4.02 -16.05 -10.30
N LEU A 21 4.56 -15.27 -9.34
CA LEU A 21 3.88 -14.11 -8.79
C LEU A 21 3.60 -13.05 -9.86
N ALA A 22 4.60 -12.71 -10.67
CA ALA A 22 4.45 -11.71 -11.73
C ALA A 22 3.40 -12.13 -12.78
N SER A 23 3.38 -13.41 -13.17
CA SER A 23 2.39 -13.95 -14.09
C SER A 23 0.98 -13.89 -13.51
N ASN A 24 0.79 -14.35 -12.26
CA ASN A 24 -0.50 -14.34 -11.59
C ASN A 24 -1.03 -12.91 -11.37
N ILE A 25 -0.17 -11.97 -10.94
CA ILE A 25 -0.54 -10.56 -10.77
C ILE A 25 -0.98 -9.97 -12.12
N SER A 26 -0.25 -10.27 -13.20
CA SER A 26 -0.60 -9.78 -14.54
C SER A 26 -1.96 -10.30 -15.02
N ALA A 27 -2.27 -11.56 -14.76
CA ALA A 27 -3.58 -12.14 -15.07
C ALA A 27 -4.70 -11.48 -14.26
N LEU A 28 -4.51 -11.32 -12.95
CA LEU A 28 -5.49 -10.66 -12.07
C LEU A 28 -5.67 -9.17 -12.40
N LYS A 29 -4.62 -8.47 -12.84
CA LYS A 29 -4.71 -7.09 -13.35
C LYS A 29 -5.70 -6.99 -14.51
N VAL A 30 -5.60 -7.89 -15.50
CA VAL A 30 -6.53 -7.91 -16.65
C VAL A 30 -7.96 -8.18 -16.19
N MET A 31 -8.16 -9.16 -15.30
CA MET A 31 -9.47 -9.46 -14.73
C MET A 31 -10.05 -8.28 -13.94
N SER A 32 -9.22 -7.57 -13.17
CA SER A 32 -9.62 -6.37 -12.42
C SER A 32 -10.11 -5.27 -13.35
N ALA A 33 -9.39 -5.00 -14.46
CA ALA A 33 -9.76 -3.99 -15.44
C ALA A 33 -11.13 -4.30 -16.10
N PHE A 34 -11.40 -5.58 -16.40
CA PHE A 34 -12.69 -6.02 -16.94
C PHE A 34 -13.80 -5.78 -15.92
N ARG A 35 -13.62 -6.24 -14.66
CA ARG A 35 -14.62 -6.08 -13.60
C ARG A 35 -14.92 -4.62 -13.26
N LYS A 36 -13.91 -3.74 -13.35
CA LYS A 36 -14.09 -2.31 -13.14
C LYS A 36 -15.08 -1.70 -14.12
N ARG A 37 -15.00 -2.09 -15.39
CA ARG A 37 -15.94 -1.62 -16.43
C ARG A 37 -17.38 -2.07 -16.15
N GLU A 38 -17.56 -3.26 -15.58
CA GLU A 38 -18.89 -3.81 -15.30
C GLU A 38 -19.48 -3.31 -13.97
N ASN A 39 -18.65 -2.89 -13.01
CA ASN A 39 -19.06 -2.62 -11.62
C ASN A 39 -18.53 -1.28 -11.10
N GLU A 40 -18.59 -0.21 -11.89
CA GLU A 40 -18.00 1.10 -11.56
C GLU A 40 -18.40 1.64 -10.18
N THR A 41 -19.69 1.54 -9.83
CA THR A 41 -20.21 2.00 -8.53
C THR A 41 -19.59 1.25 -7.34
N ALA A 42 -19.37 -0.06 -7.50
CA ALA A 42 -18.73 -0.86 -6.46
C ALA A 42 -17.24 -0.47 -6.31
N PHE A 43 -16.55 -0.23 -7.42
CA PHE A 43 -15.16 0.20 -7.40
C PHE A 43 -14.97 1.57 -6.73
N ARG A 44 -15.86 2.54 -6.96
CA ARG A 44 -15.81 3.84 -6.26
C ARG A 44 -15.92 3.69 -4.73
N LYS A 45 -16.81 2.82 -4.25
CA LYS A 45 -16.95 2.55 -2.81
C LYS A 45 -15.73 1.86 -2.22
N LEU A 46 -15.09 0.96 -2.99
CA LEU A 46 -13.84 0.34 -2.57
C LEU A 46 -12.72 1.36 -2.49
N GLU A 47 -12.68 2.34 -3.39
CA GLU A 47 -11.69 3.41 -3.41
C GLU A 47 -11.74 4.26 -2.13
N ASP A 48 -12.93 4.69 -1.71
CA ASP A 48 -13.11 5.43 -0.47
C ASP A 48 -12.65 4.62 0.76
N ALA A 49 -13.01 3.33 0.81
CA ALA A 49 -12.63 2.46 1.92
C ALA A 49 -11.13 2.18 1.94
N ALA A 50 -10.54 1.90 0.78
CA ALA A 50 -9.11 1.64 0.65
C ALA A 50 -8.27 2.87 1.01
N LYS A 51 -8.70 4.07 0.60
CA LYS A 51 -8.03 5.32 0.96
C LYS A 51 -7.96 5.53 2.48
N ILE A 52 -9.07 5.33 3.19
CA ILE A 52 -9.10 5.44 4.66
C ILE A 52 -8.15 4.42 5.29
N GLU A 53 -8.18 3.17 4.83
CA GLU A 53 -7.32 2.12 5.35
C GLU A 53 -5.84 2.39 5.05
N SER A 54 -5.49 2.88 3.85
CA SER A 54 -4.12 3.26 3.47
C SER A 54 -3.57 4.37 4.37
N ILE A 55 -4.36 5.42 4.61
CA ILE A 55 -4.00 6.51 5.53
C ILE A 55 -3.73 5.96 6.94
N LYS A 56 -4.62 5.09 7.44
CA LYS A 56 -4.48 4.48 8.76
C LYS A 56 -3.25 3.59 8.84
N ALA A 57 -3.14 2.64 7.92
CA ALA A 57 -2.15 1.57 7.99
C ALA A 57 -0.72 2.08 7.78
N SER A 58 -0.49 2.97 6.80
CA SER A 58 0.85 3.50 6.54
C SER A 58 1.41 4.27 7.73
N ASN A 59 0.57 5.06 8.41
CA ASN A 59 0.98 5.78 9.62
C ASN A 59 1.16 4.83 10.82
N ALA A 60 0.30 3.82 10.98
CA ALA A 60 0.41 2.84 12.05
C ALA A 60 1.67 1.95 11.95
N ILE A 61 2.18 1.70 10.74
CA ILE A 61 3.48 1.02 10.54
C ILE A 61 4.60 1.78 11.25
N GLU A 62 4.57 3.11 11.22
CA GLU A 62 5.54 4.00 11.88
C GLU A 62 5.18 4.34 13.34
N GLY A 63 4.10 3.75 13.88
CA GLY A 63 3.65 4.03 15.24
C GLY A 63 2.84 5.32 15.41
N ILE A 64 2.47 5.98 14.31
CA ILE A 64 1.66 7.20 14.26
C ILE A 64 0.19 6.78 14.23
N VAL A 65 -0.52 6.94 15.35
CA VAL A 65 -1.88 6.42 15.51
C VAL A 65 -2.84 7.46 16.11
N THR A 66 -4.09 7.41 15.67
CA THR A 66 -5.21 8.14 16.25
C THR A 66 -6.47 7.27 16.20
N THR A 67 -7.61 7.76 16.68
CA THR A 67 -8.86 6.99 16.68
C THR A 67 -9.40 6.78 15.26
N ASP A 68 -10.11 5.68 15.03
CA ASP A 68 -10.74 5.40 13.72
C ASP A 68 -11.69 6.52 13.28
N GLN A 69 -12.36 7.18 14.23
CA GLN A 69 -13.23 8.33 13.94
C GLN A 69 -12.40 9.51 13.39
N ARG A 70 -11.24 9.79 13.99
CA ARG A 70 -10.35 10.87 13.54
C ARG A 70 -9.70 10.56 12.20
N VAL A 71 -9.26 9.31 11.98
CA VAL A 71 -8.74 8.90 10.66
C VAL A 71 -9.79 9.17 9.57
N ARG A 72 -11.04 8.78 9.78
CA ARG A 72 -12.13 9.03 8.82
C ARG A 72 -12.39 10.51 8.59
N ALA A 73 -12.39 11.31 9.67
CA ALA A 73 -12.57 12.76 9.57
C ALA A 73 -11.42 13.40 8.78
N ILE A 74 -10.18 13.02 9.07
CA ILE A 74 -8.99 13.49 8.34
C ILE A 74 -9.06 13.06 6.87
N ALA A 75 -9.39 11.80 6.58
CA ALA A 75 -9.56 11.31 5.21
C ALA A 75 -10.62 12.10 4.43
N GLY A 76 -11.67 12.56 5.13
CA GLY A 76 -12.72 13.43 4.60
C GLY A 76 -12.36 14.91 4.53
N GLY A 77 -11.12 15.30 4.87
CA GLY A 77 -10.63 16.69 4.75
C GLY A 77 -10.68 17.51 6.04
N SER A 78 -11.05 16.93 7.19
CA SER A 78 -11.02 17.67 8.47
C SER A 78 -9.59 18.08 8.83
N ALA A 79 -9.45 19.26 9.45
CA ALA A 79 -8.18 19.76 9.94
C ALA A 79 -7.61 18.86 11.05
N PRO A 80 -6.28 18.70 11.14
CA PRO A 80 -5.62 18.00 12.23
C PRO A 80 -5.74 18.82 13.54
N LEU A 81 -5.86 18.13 14.66
CA LEU A 81 -6.00 18.73 16.00
C LEU A 81 -4.67 18.73 16.79
N ASN A 82 -3.69 17.96 16.35
CA ASN A 82 -2.38 17.83 16.99
C ASN A 82 -1.32 17.39 15.98
N HIS A 83 -0.07 17.31 16.44
CA HIS A 83 1.08 16.95 15.59
C HIS A 83 0.91 15.57 14.92
N THR A 84 0.49 14.55 15.66
CA THR A 84 0.23 13.20 15.13
C THR A 84 -0.80 13.22 13.99
N GLU A 85 -1.88 13.96 14.16
CA GLU A 85 -2.91 14.10 13.14
C GLU A 85 -2.44 14.95 11.94
N ALA A 86 -1.52 15.90 12.17
CA ALA A 86 -0.88 16.66 11.10
C ALA A 86 -0.03 15.76 10.18
N GLU A 87 0.70 14.80 10.74
CA GLU A 87 1.42 13.79 9.97
C GLU A 87 0.48 12.90 9.16
N ILE A 88 -0.63 12.45 9.77
CA ILE A 88 -1.65 11.64 9.09
C ILE A 88 -2.30 12.43 7.94
N ALA A 89 -2.58 13.72 8.16
CA ALA A 89 -3.17 14.59 7.15
C ALA A 89 -2.20 14.87 5.99
N GLY A 90 -0.91 15.06 6.28
CA GLY A 90 0.12 15.20 5.25
C GLY A 90 0.25 13.97 4.38
N TYR A 91 0.23 12.76 4.97
CA TYR A 91 0.19 11.51 4.23
C TYR A 91 -1.05 11.41 3.32
N ARG A 92 -2.24 11.74 3.84
CA ARG A 92 -3.50 11.81 3.07
C ARG A 92 -3.36 12.67 1.83
N ASP A 93 -2.73 13.84 1.95
CA ASP A 93 -2.62 14.80 0.86
C ASP A 93 -1.79 14.23 -0.29
N VAL A 94 -0.64 13.64 0.00
CA VAL A 94 0.21 13.00 -1.01
C VAL A 94 -0.43 11.73 -1.58
N LEU A 95 -1.09 10.90 -0.75
CA LEU A 95 -1.83 9.74 -1.23
C LEU A 95 -2.92 10.15 -2.23
N SER A 96 -3.62 11.25 -1.95
CA SER A 96 -4.67 11.77 -2.83
C SER A 96 -4.08 12.23 -4.16
N GLU A 97 -2.93 12.91 -4.13
CA GLU A 97 -2.20 13.34 -5.33
C GLU A 97 -1.76 12.14 -6.17
N VAL A 98 -1.15 11.13 -5.53
CA VAL A 98 -0.75 9.88 -6.21
C VAL A 98 -1.95 9.15 -6.81
N HIS A 99 -3.09 9.07 -6.12
CA HIS A 99 -4.28 8.38 -6.62
C HIS A 99 -4.88 9.07 -7.85
N VAL A 100 -4.86 10.40 -7.90
CA VAL A 100 -5.51 11.18 -8.97
C VAL A 100 -4.54 11.50 -10.10
N ASN A 101 -3.34 11.98 -9.77
CA ASN A 101 -2.42 12.60 -10.71
C ASN A 101 -1.15 11.78 -10.97
N PHE A 102 -1.12 10.47 -10.67
CA PHE A 102 0.07 9.61 -10.84
C PHE A 102 0.69 9.70 -12.24
N ALA A 103 -0.07 10.00 -13.28
CA ALA A 103 0.44 10.12 -14.64
C ALA A 103 1.35 11.36 -14.85
N ALA A 104 1.18 12.41 -14.04
CA ALA A 104 2.00 13.62 -14.08
C ALA A 104 3.34 13.48 -13.34
N HIS A 105 3.45 12.51 -12.44
CA HIS A 105 4.59 12.28 -11.57
C HIS A 105 5.38 11.05 -11.98
N ASP A 106 6.66 11.00 -11.59
CA ASP A 106 7.53 9.84 -11.80
C ASP A 106 8.54 9.70 -10.64
N PHE A 107 9.39 8.69 -10.70
CA PHE A 107 10.51 8.55 -9.77
C PHE A 107 11.63 9.52 -10.18
N ARG A 108 11.41 10.80 -9.93
CA ARG A 108 12.34 11.92 -10.18
C ARG A 108 12.66 12.61 -8.87
N GLU A 109 13.88 13.12 -8.72
CA GLU A 109 14.26 13.84 -7.50
C GLU A 109 13.28 14.98 -7.16
N SER A 110 12.82 15.73 -8.15
CA SER A 110 11.85 16.81 -7.97
C SER A 110 10.54 16.33 -7.37
N ASP A 111 9.98 15.23 -7.88
CA ASP A 111 8.72 14.67 -7.38
C ASP A 111 8.87 14.04 -5.99
N ILE A 112 9.98 13.31 -5.77
CA ILE A 112 10.30 12.69 -4.48
C ILE A 112 10.41 13.76 -3.38
N ARG A 113 11.15 14.85 -3.65
CA ARG A 113 11.32 15.97 -2.71
C ARG A 113 10.03 16.75 -2.50
N ALA A 114 9.25 16.98 -3.56
CA ALA A 114 7.96 17.65 -3.47
C ALA A 114 6.95 16.84 -2.64
N PHE A 115 6.88 15.53 -2.84
CA PHE A 115 6.02 14.66 -2.04
C PHE A 115 6.45 14.61 -0.57
N HIS A 116 7.75 14.56 -0.30
CA HIS A 116 8.24 14.65 1.07
C HIS A 116 7.86 15.98 1.73
N ALA A 117 8.14 17.10 1.08
CA ALA A 117 7.77 18.43 1.58
C ALA A 117 6.26 18.54 1.84
N GLN A 118 5.43 18.10 0.90
CA GLN A 118 3.97 18.09 1.05
C GLN A 118 3.52 17.22 2.22
N MET A 119 4.07 16.01 2.35
CA MET A 119 3.72 15.08 3.41
C MET A 119 4.06 15.60 4.80
N MET A 120 5.18 16.30 4.93
CA MET A 120 5.68 16.78 6.22
C MET A 120 5.16 18.18 6.58
N ARG A 121 4.70 18.97 5.63
CA ARG A 121 4.37 20.40 5.77
C ARG A 121 3.46 20.74 6.96
N LEU A 122 2.45 19.91 7.21
CA LEU A 122 1.50 20.18 8.30
C LEU A 122 2.08 19.88 9.69
N ALA A 123 3.00 18.92 9.80
CA ALA A 123 3.65 18.54 11.03
C ALA A 123 4.95 19.36 11.27
N ASN A 124 5.66 19.69 10.21
CA ASN A 124 6.86 20.50 10.24
C ASN A 124 6.86 21.50 9.08
N PRO A 125 6.34 22.72 9.28
CA PRO A 125 6.21 23.75 8.23
C PRO A 125 7.56 24.21 7.63
N LEU A 126 8.69 23.96 8.29
CA LEU A 126 10.02 24.34 7.80
C LEU A 126 10.62 23.27 6.86
N THR A 127 9.94 22.14 6.67
CA THR A 127 10.43 21.09 5.76
C THR A 127 10.18 21.48 4.31
N ASP A 128 11.26 21.61 3.56
CA ASP A 128 11.27 21.99 2.14
C ASP A 128 11.57 20.83 1.18
N GLY A 129 11.62 19.60 1.70
CA GLY A 129 12.01 18.42 0.95
C GLY A 129 13.51 18.27 0.75
N SER A 130 14.32 18.97 1.54
CA SER A 130 15.79 18.80 1.55
C SER A 130 16.17 17.42 2.08
N TYR A 131 17.25 16.89 1.55
CA TYR A 131 17.86 15.67 2.07
C TYR A 131 18.44 15.89 3.47
N LYS A 132 18.67 14.82 4.20
CA LYS A 132 19.25 14.83 5.53
C LYS A 132 20.63 15.51 5.54
N THR A 133 20.91 16.25 6.61
CA THR A 133 22.18 16.92 6.85
C THR A 133 23.10 16.12 7.78
N ASP A 134 22.52 15.21 8.55
CA ASP A 134 23.21 14.36 9.51
C ASP A 134 22.99 12.89 9.16
N ASP A 135 23.98 12.05 9.50
CA ASP A 135 23.88 10.62 9.30
C ASP A 135 22.79 10.04 10.20
N ASN A 136 21.92 9.23 9.62
CA ASN A 136 20.89 8.50 10.34
C ASN A 136 21.20 7.01 10.40
N VAL A 137 20.56 6.31 11.32
CA VAL A 137 20.63 4.86 11.45
C VAL A 137 19.23 4.29 11.54
N ILE A 138 19.02 3.15 10.92
CA ILE A 138 17.80 2.37 11.13
C ILE A 138 18.06 1.45 12.31
N ALA A 139 17.36 1.70 13.42
CA ALA A 139 17.51 0.95 14.65
C ALA A 139 16.23 0.20 15.01
N GLU A 140 16.39 -1.00 15.52
CA GLU A 140 15.33 -1.81 16.08
C GLU A 140 15.36 -1.72 17.62
N ARG A 141 14.21 -1.58 18.24
CA ARG A 141 14.06 -1.65 19.69
C ARG A 141 13.78 -3.08 20.09
N MET A 142 14.71 -3.68 20.80
CA MET A 142 14.58 -5.04 21.31
C MET A 142 13.55 -5.11 22.45
N PRO A 143 12.98 -6.30 22.76
CA PRO A 143 12.03 -6.46 23.87
C PRO A 143 12.57 -6.04 25.24
N ASP A 144 13.89 -6.08 25.42
CA ASP A 144 14.59 -5.62 26.64
C ASP A 144 14.83 -4.11 26.69
N GLY A 145 14.32 -3.36 25.70
CA GLY A 145 14.42 -1.91 25.58
C GLY A 145 15.69 -1.39 24.91
N ARG A 146 16.69 -2.24 24.65
CA ARG A 146 17.91 -1.85 23.93
C ARG A 146 17.61 -1.46 22.49
N ARG A 147 18.33 -0.46 21.97
CA ARG A 147 18.34 -0.10 20.54
C ARG A 147 19.53 -0.78 19.88
N VAL A 148 19.26 -1.59 18.86
CA VAL A 148 20.28 -2.21 18.03
C VAL A 148 20.23 -1.61 16.64
N VAL A 149 21.37 -1.14 16.13
CA VAL A 149 21.47 -0.66 14.75
C VAL A 149 21.22 -1.84 13.82
N ARG A 150 20.20 -1.71 13.01
CA ARG A 150 19.78 -2.74 12.07
C ARG A 150 20.41 -2.56 10.70
N PHE A 151 20.51 -1.32 10.26
CA PHE A 151 21.07 -0.95 8.97
C PHE A 151 21.67 0.45 9.04
N GLN A 152 22.79 0.65 8.33
CA GLN A 152 23.45 1.94 8.14
C GLN A 152 23.15 2.44 6.72
N PRO A 153 22.26 3.42 6.54
CA PRO A 153 21.97 4.04 5.25
C PRO A 153 23.17 4.73 4.62
N ALA A 154 23.03 5.23 3.40
CA ALA A 154 23.99 6.17 2.82
C ALA A 154 24.21 7.35 3.78
N SER A 155 25.44 7.85 3.90
CA SER A 155 25.72 9.02 4.72
C SER A 155 25.01 10.27 4.18
N ALA A 156 24.88 11.30 5.00
CA ALA A 156 24.30 12.57 4.56
C ALA A 156 25.09 13.16 3.38
N ALA A 157 26.42 13.08 3.42
CA ALA A 157 27.30 13.55 2.34
C ALA A 157 27.12 12.76 1.02
N GLU A 158 26.86 11.44 1.10
CA GLU A 158 26.65 10.59 -0.07
C GLU A 158 25.22 10.72 -0.64
N THR A 159 24.24 11.13 0.15
CA THR A 159 22.81 11.08 -0.18
C THR A 159 22.44 11.80 -1.48
N PRO A 160 22.90 13.04 -1.76
CA PRO A 160 22.51 13.73 -3.00
C PRO A 160 22.96 12.96 -4.25
N GLU A 161 24.18 12.46 -4.26
CA GLU A 161 24.73 11.73 -5.41
C GLU A 161 24.10 10.34 -5.52
N ALA A 162 23.84 9.64 -4.40
CA ALA A 162 23.15 8.37 -4.40
C ALA A 162 21.72 8.49 -4.97
N MET A 163 20.99 9.54 -4.59
CA MET A 163 19.65 9.78 -5.14
C MET A 163 19.68 10.11 -6.64
N ARG A 164 20.64 10.92 -7.08
CA ARG A 164 20.82 11.21 -8.49
C ARG A 164 21.07 9.93 -9.31
N GLN A 165 21.98 9.07 -8.84
CA GLN A 165 22.31 7.81 -9.50
C GLN A 165 21.14 6.82 -9.47
N LEU A 166 20.42 6.70 -8.36
CA LEU A 166 19.23 5.86 -8.23
C LEU A 166 18.15 6.26 -9.25
N VAL A 167 17.90 7.56 -9.40
CA VAL A 167 16.92 8.09 -10.36
C VAL A 167 17.34 7.80 -11.80
N LEU A 168 18.62 7.94 -12.13
CA LEU A 168 19.14 7.61 -13.46
C LEU A 168 19.03 6.12 -13.76
N ALA A 169 19.46 5.26 -12.84
CA ALA A 169 19.36 3.81 -13.00
C ALA A 169 17.90 3.33 -13.17
N TYR A 170 16.98 3.94 -12.40
CA TYR A 170 15.55 3.68 -12.60
C TYR A 170 15.10 4.10 -14.00
N ALA A 171 15.47 5.30 -14.47
CA ALA A 171 15.05 5.79 -15.78
C ALA A 171 15.56 4.88 -16.90
N GLU A 172 16.81 4.47 -16.86
CA GLU A 172 17.41 3.52 -17.82
C GLU A 172 16.67 2.17 -17.80
N ALA A 173 16.46 1.58 -16.63
CA ALA A 173 15.77 0.31 -16.49
C ALA A 173 14.27 0.39 -16.87
N ARG A 174 13.62 1.53 -16.60
CA ARG A 174 12.24 1.79 -17.00
C ARG A 174 12.11 1.81 -18.54
N ASP A 175 13.05 2.40 -19.24
CA ASP A 175 13.00 2.56 -20.68
C ASP A 175 13.49 1.30 -21.44
N ASP A 176 14.12 0.36 -20.74
CA ASP A 176 14.54 -0.94 -21.31
C ASP A 176 13.34 -1.90 -21.41
N ALA A 177 12.93 -2.23 -22.64
CA ALA A 177 11.80 -3.13 -22.92
C ALA A 177 12.00 -4.57 -22.40
N ALA A 178 13.24 -5.02 -22.20
CA ALA A 178 13.54 -6.36 -21.70
C ALA A 178 13.34 -6.49 -20.19
N ILE A 179 13.28 -5.39 -19.44
CA ILE A 179 13.06 -5.39 -17.99
C ILE A 179 11.57 -5.37 -17.67
N ASN A 180 11.11 -6.36 -16.92
CA ASN A 180 9.74 -6.39 -16.41
C ASN A 180 9.56 -5.30 -15.33
N LYS A 181 8.70 -4.30 -15.62
CA LYS A 181 8.51 -3.14 -14.73
C LYS A 181 7.90 -3.50 -13.38
N LEU A 182 7.10 -4.58 -13.30
CA LEU A 182 6.58 -5.07 -12.04
C LEU A 182 7.70 -5.57 -11.11
N LEU A 183 8.75 -6.15 -11.66
CA LEU A 183 9.92 -6.60 -10.91
C LEU A 183 10.87 -5.46 -10.56
N LEU A 184 10.93 -4.43 -11.40
CA LEU A 184 11.77 -3.24 -11.16
C LEU A 184 11.30 -2.43 -9.93
N VAL A 185 9.98 -2.29 -9.75
CA VAL A 185 9.43 -1.46 -8.66
C VAL A 185 10.01 -1.83 -7.29
N PRO A 186 9.94 -3.08 -6.79
CA PRO A 186 10.50 -3.40 -5.48
C PRO A 186 12.01 -3.19 -5.38
N CYS A 187 12.78 -3.34 -6.45
CA CYS A 187 14.22 -3.07 -6.43
C CYS A 187 14.50 -1.58 -6.16
N VAL A 188 13.84 -0.70 -6.89
CA VAL A 188 13.97 0.76 -6.73
C VAL A 188 13.51 1.21 -5.33
N ILE A 189 12.45 0.63 -4.80
CA ILE A 189 11.95 0.94 -3.46
C ILE A 189 12.91 0.46 -2.37
N LEU A 190 13.52 -0.72 -2.52
CA LEU A 190 14.56 -1.20 -1.61
C LEU A 190 15.74 -0.23 -1.58
N ASP A 191 16.25 0.16 -2.75
CA ASP A 191 17.39 1.08 -2.85
C ASP A 191 17.06 2.46 -2.27
N PHE A 192 15.85 2.99 -2.51
CA PHE A 192 15.38 4.21 -1.86
C PHE A 192 15.41 4.09 -0.33
N LEU A 193 14.95 2.95 0.21
CA LEU A 193 14.97 2.70 1.65
C LEU A 193 16.39 2.53 2.19
N CYS A 194 17.32 2.00 1.40
CA CYS A 194 18.73 1.86 1.78
C CYS A 194 19.48 3.20 1.69
N VAL A 195 19.17 4.07 0.75
CA VAL A 195 19.68 5.46 0.72
C VAL A 195 19.11 6.24 1.91
N HIS A 196 17.84 6.08 2.23
CA HIS A 196 17.13 6.73 3.34
C HIS A 196 17.34 8.24 3.36
N PRO A 197 16.92 8.95 2.29
CA PRO A 197 17.44 10.28 1.97
C PRO A 197 17.00 11.40 2.91
N PHE A 198 15.93 11.23 3.67
CA PHE A 198 15.37 12.26 4.55
C PHE A 198 15.64 11.97 6.02
N ALA A 199 15.56 13.00 6.85
CA ALA A 199 15.71 12.84 8.30
C ALA A 199 14.59 12.00 8.91
N ASP A 200 13.36 12.13 8.39
CA ASP A 200 12.16 11.37 8.77
C ASP A 200 11.23 11.15 7.56
N GLY A 201 10.22 10.29 7.70
CA GLY A 201 9.17 10.07 6.70
C GLY A 201 9.55 9.13 5.55
N ASN A 202 10.77 8.59 5.49
CA ASN A 202 11.22 7.72 4.39
C ASN A 202 10.34 6.48 4.20
N GLY A 203 9.91 5.82 5.28
CA GLY A 203 9.05 4.66 5.21
C GLY A 203 7.66 4.97 4.63
N ARG A 204 7.04 6.07 5.07
CA ARG A 204 5.76 6.55 4.52
C ARG A 204 5.87 6.93 3.06
N LEU A 205 6.93 7.67 2.72
CA LEU A 205 7.18 8.08 1.34
C LEU A 205 7.48 6.89 0.44
N SER A 206 8.24 5.88 0.88
CA SER A 206 8.52 4.68 0.09
C SER A 206 7.24 3.92 -0.30
N ARG A 207 6.23 3.88 0.58
CA ARG A 207 4.93 3.27 0.29
C ARG A 207 4.13 4.09 -0.73
N LEU A 208 4.16 5.43 -0.63
CA LEU A 208 3.55 6.32 -1.65
C LEU A 208 4.24 6.18 -3.01
N LEU A 209 5.58 6.11 -3.03
CA LEU A 209 6.35 5.86 -4.25
C LEU A 209 6.08 4.47 -4.84
N SER A 210 5.87 3.47 -3.98
CA SER A 210 5.44 2.13 -4.43
C SER A 210 4.12 2.19 -5.20
N LEU A 211 3.12 2.89 -4.66
CA LEU A 211 1.83 3.10 -5.33
C LEU A 211 2.00 3.88 -6.64
N LEU A 212 2.76 4.98 -6.62
CA LEU A 212 3.05 5.77 -7.82
C LEU A 212 3.60 4.89 -8.93
N LEU A 213 4.67 4.14 -8.64
CA LEU A 213 5.34 3.30 -9.64
C LEU A 213 4.46 2.14 -10.12
N LEU A 214 3.69 1.53 -9.22
CA LEU A 214 2.71 0.50 -9.58
C LEU A 214 1.64 1.06 -10.52
N TYR A 215 1.05 2.24 -10.21
CA TYR A 215 -0.02 2.85 -11.02
C TYR A 215 0.49 3.28 -12.40
N ARG A 216 1.69 3.84 -12.50
CA ARG A 216 2.32 4.17 -13.78
C ARG A 216 2.51 2.95 -14.69
N ASN A 217 2.70 1.78 -14.10
CA ASN A 217 2.80 0.50 -14.81
C ASN A 217 1.46 -0.23 -14.94
N GLY A 218 0.36 0.44 -14.59
CA GLY A 218 -1.01 -0.05 -14.72
C GLY A 218 -1.42 -1.09 -13.67
N PHE A 219 -0.72 -1.18 -12.54
CA PHE A 219 -1.06 -2.03 -11.40
C PHE A 219 -1.77 -1.20 -10.33
N ASP A 220 -3.05 -0.85 -10.57
CA ASP A 220 -3.81 0.12 -9.80
C ASP A 220 -4.65 -0.46 -8.64
N VAL A 221 -4.42 -1.72 -8.27
CA VAL A 221 -5.19 -2.39 -7.20
C VAL A 221 -5.17 -1.66 -5.87
N GLY A 222 -4.07 -0.95 -5.55
CA GLY A 222 -3.92 -0.14 -4.35
C GLY A 222 -4.97 0.96 -4.19
N LYS A 223 -5.66 1.34 -5.27
CA LYS A 223 -6.81 2.25 -5.22
C LYS A 223 -8.06 1.60 -4.59
N TYR A 224 -8.20 0.29 -4.65
CA TYR A 224 -9.42 -0.45 -4.29
C TYR A 224 -9.23 -1.37 -3.09
N ILE A 225 -8.01 -1.83 -2.88
CA ILE A 225 -7.56 -2.63 -1.73
C ILE A 225 -6.29 -1.99 -1.21
N SER A 226 -6.27 -1.59 0.06
CA SER A 226 -5.11 -0.91 0.65
C SER A 226 -3.86 -1.81 0.60
N PHE A 227 -2.87 -1.39 -0.19
CA PHE A 227 -1.56 -2.03 -0.22
C PHE A 227 -0.85 -1.87 1.14
N GLU A 228 -0.93 -0.69 1.74
CA GLU A 228 -0.36 -0.40 3.07
C GLU A 228 -1.05 -1.20 4.17
N GLY A 229 -2.37 -1.43 4.04
CA GLY A 229 -3.11 -2.34 4.93
C GLY A 229 -2.58 -3.77 4.85
N ALA A 230 -2.30 -4.25 3.65
CA ALA A 230 -1.71 -5.56 3.43
C ALA A 230 -0.26 -5.65 3.96
N VAL A 231 0.56 -4.60 3.78
CA VAL A 231 1.90 -4.49 4.38
C VAL A 231 1.80 -4.50 5.91
N ASN A 232 0.89 -3.72 6.49
CA ASN A 232 0.71 -3.65 7.95
C ASN A 232 0.27 -4.98 8.54
N GLY A 233 -0.58 -5.73 7.83
CA GLY A 233 -1.01 -7.08 8.22
C GLY A 233 0.11 -8.12 8.20
N ARG A 234 1.22 -7.83 7.51
CA ARG A 234 2.42 -8.67 7.36
C ARG A 234 3.69 -7.91 7.79
N LYS A 235 3.55 -7.02 8.77
CA LYS A 235 4.63 -6.11 9.18
C LYS A 235 5.92 -6.84 9.55
N ALA A 236 5.83 -7.99 10.22
CA ALA A 236 7.00 -8.76 10.63
C ALA A 236 7.76 -9.32 9.42
N GLU A 237 7.06 -9.91 8.45
CA GLU A 237 7.62 -10.45 7.22
C GLU A 237 8.23 -9.34 6.35
N TYR A 238 7.51 -8.21 6.22
CA TYR A 238 8.00 -7.05 5.49
C TYR A 238 9.34 -6.56 6.03
N TYR A 239 9.47 -6.39 7.36
CA TYR A 239 10.73 -5.95 7.95
C TYR A 239 11.82 -7.03 7.92
N ALA A 240 11.46 -8.31 8.01
CA ALA A 240 12.41 -9.41 7.84
C ALA A 240 13.00 -9.42 6.42
N ALA A 241 12.14 -9.27 5.41
CA ALA A 241 12.54 -9.20 4.00
C ALA A 241 13.42 -7.97 3.71
N LEU A 242 13.05 -6.80 4.25
CA LEU A 242 13.89 -5.59 4.16
C LEU A 242 15.27 -5.81 4.79
N LYS A 243 15.32 -6.42 5.98
CA LYS A 243 16.58 -6.71 6.67
C LYS A 243 17.47 -7.61 5.82
N GLU A 244 16.93 -8.75 5.37
CA GLU A 244 17.70 -9.68 4.55
C GLU A 244 18.17 -9.06 3.23
N SER A 245 17.34 -8.24 2.60
CA SER A 245 17.67 -7.63 1.32
C SER A 245 18.66 -6.48 1.43
N SER A 246 18.73 -5.79 2.58
CA SER A 246 19.68 -4.71 2.80
C SER A 246 21.09 -5.20 3.21
N GLU A 247 21.24 -6.49 3.55
CA GLU A 247 22.56 -7.06 3.84
C GLU A 247 23.48 -6.95 2.61
N GLY A 248 24.72 -6.48 2.81
CA GLY A 248 25.69 -6.29 1.74
C GLY A 248 25.39 -5.13 0.77
N TRP A 249 24.33 -4.36 0.98
CA TRP A 249 23.96 -3.27 0.06
C TRP A 249 25.09 -2.25 -0.12
N ARG A 250 25.78 -1.86 0.95
CA ARG A 250 26.92 -0.92 0.86
C ARG A 250 28.15 -1.49 0.15
N ASP A 251 28.25 -2.82 0.11
CA ASP A 251 29.35 -3.56 -0.53
C ASP A 251 29.02 -3.97 -1.97
N ASN A 252 27.95 -3.43 -2.55
CA ASN A 252 27.41 -3.77 -3.88
C ASN A 252 27.01 -5.25 -4.01
N GLN A 253 26.53 -5.84 -2.94
CA GLN A 253 26.03 -7.22 -2.88
C GLN A 253 24.60 -7.28 -2.29
N PRO A 254 23.65 -6.47 -2.78
CA PRO A 254 22.30 -6.47 -2.27
C PRO A 254 21.60 -7.80 -2.64
N ARG A 255 20.75 -8.24 -1.76
CA ARG A 255 19.92 -9.43 -1.97
C ARG A 255 18.50 -9.03 -2.32
N TYR A 256 18.24 -8.59 -3.55
CA TYR A 256 16.91 -8.05 -3.94
C TYR A 256 15.76 -9.04 -3.76
N PHE A 257 15.98 -10.34 -3.98
CA PHE A 257 14.91 -11.34 -4.09
C PHE A 257 14.02 -11.49 -2.86
N PRO A 258 14.50 -11.48 -1.61
CA PRO A 258 13.63 -11.59 -0.44
C PRO A 258 12.58 -10.46 -0.38
N PHE A 259 13.00 -9.21 -0.60
CA PHE A 259 12.09 -8.08 -0.60
C PHE A 259 11.15 -8.08 -1.83
N MET A 260 11.65 -8.45 -3.00
CA MET A 260 10.83 -8.60 -4.20
C MET A 260 9.72 -9.63 -4.01
N VAL A 261 10.03 -10.78 -3.39
CA VAL A 261 9.05 -11.84 -3.10
C VAL A 261 8.00 -11.33 -2.11
N ASP A 262 8.39 -10.67 -1.02
CA ASP A 262 7.43 -10.14 -0.05
C ASP A 262 6.55 -9.05 -0.65
N PHE A 263 7.13 -8.11 -1.40
CA PHE A 263 6.41 -7.04 -2.09
C PHE A 263 5.38 -7.58 -3.08
N LEU A 264 5.78 -8.53 -3.94
CA LEU A 264 4.88 -9.14 -4.93
C LEU A 264 3.84 -10.05 -4.26
N THR A 265 4.17 -10.74 -3.17
CA THR A 265 3.19 -11.51 -2.39
C THR A 265 2.13 -10.61 -1.80
N THR A 266 2.53 -9.44 -1.28
CA THR A 266 1.62 -8.42 -0.77
C THR A 266 0.73 -7.87 -1.87
N LEU A 267 1.28 -7.52 -3.04
CA LEU A 267 0.52 -7.05 -4.18
C LEU A 267 -0.44 -8.13 -4.73
N TYR A 268 0.03 -9.38 -4.83
CA TYR A 268 -0.81 -10.52 -5.20
C TYR A 268 -1.98 -10.70 -4.25
N SER A 269 -1.74 -10.56 -2.93
CA SER A 269 -2.81 -10.66 -1.93
C SER A 269 -3.90 -9.59 -2.14
N CYS A 270 -3.52 -8.36 -2.51
CA CYS A 270 -4.46 -7.28 -2.83
C CYS A 270 -5.30 -7.62 -4.06
N TYR A 271 -4.67 -8.08 -5.14
CA TYR A 271 -5.41 -8.50 -6.35
C TYR A 271 -6.31 -9.70 -6.09
N ASN A 272 -5.84 -10.69 -5.35
CA ASN A 272 -6.62 -11.88 -5.00
C ASN A 272 -7.82 -11.53 -4.11
N GLU A 273 -7.64 -10.61 -3.17
CA GLU A 273 -8.74 -10.09 -2.35
C GLU A 273 -9.78 -9.35 -3.21
N LEU A 274 -9.34 -8.48 -4.12
CA LEU A 274 -10.23 -7.81 -5.06
C LEU A 274 -10.99 -8.84 -5.91
N ASP A 275 -10.29 -9.85 -6.44
CA ASP A 275 -10.89 -10.93 -7.23
C ASP A 275 -11.96 -11.68 -6.45
N LYS A 276 -11.69 -12.10 -5.21
CA LYS A 276 -12.63 -12.80 -4.34
C LYS A 276 -13.90 -12.00 -4.07
N ARG A 277 -13.79 -10.67 -3.90
CA ARG A 277 -14.95 -9.80 -3.70
C ARG A 277 -15.91 -9.84 -4.89
N PHE A 278 -15.38 -9.95 -6.11
CA PHE A 278 -16.18 -9.98 -7.33
C PHE A 278 -16.50 -11.38 -7.85
N ALA A 279 -15.72 -12.41 -7.54
CA ALA A 279 -16.01 -13.79 -7.92
C ALA A 279 -17.34 -14.27 -7.33
N SER A 280 -17.66 -13.85 -6.12
CA SER A 280 -18.93 -14.15 -5.46
C SER A 280 -20.13 -13.44 -6.10
N THR A 281 -19.92 -12.35 -6.85
CA THR A 281 -21.00 -11.63 -7.54
C THR A 281 -21.30 -12.18 -8.92
N ASN A 282 -20.31 -12.81 -9.58
CA ASN A 282 -20.40 -13.28 -10.99
C ASN A 282 -20.62 -14.79 -11.14
N ALA A 283 -20.68 -15.55 -10.06
CA ALA A 283 -21.08 -16.96 -10.15
C ALA A 283 -22.56 -17.04 -10.55
N GLY A 284 -22.86 -17.17 -11.82
CA GLY A 284 -24.20 -17.20 -12.43
C GLY A 284 -25.16 -18.30 -11.92
N LYS A 285 -24.86 -18.89 -10.76
CA LYS A 285 -25.69 -19.76 -9.94
C LYS A 285 -25.64 -19.44 -8.45
N ALA A 286 -24.92 -18.39 -8.02
CA ALA A 286 -24.89 -18.02 -6.61
C ALA A 286 -26.24 -17.41 -6.20
N THR A 287 -26.86 -17.95 -5.16
CA THR A 287 -28.11 -17.42 -4.61
C THR A 287 -27.86 -16.00 -4.07
N LYS A 288 -28.91 -15.15 -4.06
CA LYS A 288 -28.82 -13.80 -3.44
C LYS A 288 -28.27 -13.89 -2.03
N LYS A 289 -28.63 -14.93 -1.28
CA LYS A 289 -28.09 -15.20 0.07
C LYS A 289 -26.59 -15.42 0.06
N SER A 290 -26.07 -16.31 -0.77
CA SER A 290 -24.61 -16.60 -0.88
C SER A 290 -23.82 -15.37 -1.27
N ARG A 291 -24.35 -14.51 -2.16
CA ARG A 291 -23.70 -13.26 -2.57
C ARG A 291 -23.60 -12.26 -1.41
N ILE A 292 -24.67 -12.08 -0.61
CA ILE A 292 -24.67 -11.23 0.59
C ILE A 292 -23.66 -11.76 1.61
N GLU A 293 -23.70 -13.07 1.90
CA GLU A 293 -22.79 -13.71 2.85
C GLU A 293 -21.33 -13.48 2.46
N SER A 294 -20.98 -13.74 1.21
CA SER A 294 -19.62 -13.51 0.69
C SER A 294 -19.20 -12.05 0.77
N THR A 295 -20.09 -11.10 0.45
CA THR A 295 -19.82 -9.66 0.51
C THR A 295 -19.45 -9.24 1.93
N VAL A 296 -20.16 -9.74 2.94
CA VAL A 296 -19.89 -9.37 4.35
C VAL A 296 -18.66 -10.08 4.91
N LEU A 297 -18.52 -11.39 4.64
CA LEU A 297 -17.41 -12.20 5.18
C LEU A 297 -16.06 -11.84 4.56
N ASN A 298 -16.05 -11.33 3.33
CA ASN A 298 -14.85 -10.92 2.62
C ASN A 298 -14.58 -9.41 2.72
N SER A 299 -15.37 -8.67 3.51
CA SER A 299 -15.12 -7.25 3.75
C SER A 299 -14.15 -7.03 4.89
N PHE A 300 -13.12 -6.20 4.68
CA PHE A 300 -12.20 -5.77 5.73
C PHE A 300 -12.76 -4.62 6.59
N THR A 301 -13.78 -3.93 6.09
CA THR A 301 -14.43 -2.84 6.82
C THR A 301 -15.84 -3.24 7.24
N PRO A 302 -16.32 -2.76 8.40
CA PRO A 302 -17.70 -2.97 8.78
C PRO A 302 -18.65 -2.35 7.75
N LEU A 303 -19.51 -3.18 7.13
CA LEU A 303 -20.48 -2.75 6.12
C LEU A 303 -21.84 -2.43 6.74
N SER A 304 -22.44 -1.33 6.32
CA SER A 304 -23.88 -1.06 6.59
C SER A 304 -24.77 -1.81 5.59
N LYS A 305 -26.06 -1.91 5.90
CA LYS A 305 -27.07 -2.43 4.96
C LYS A 305 -27.06 -1.65 3.63
N ALA A 306 -26.89 -0.33 3.70
CA ALA A 306 -26.82 0.52 2.52
C ALA A 306 -25.58 0.23 1.65
N ASP A 307 -24.44 -0.03 2.27
CA ASP A 307 -23.21 -0.39 1.55
C ASP A 307 -23.38 -1.71 0.79
N ILE A 308 -24.01 -2.72 1.44
CA ILE A 308 -24.28 -4.01 0.81
C ILE A 308 -25.27 -3.86 -0.34
N CYS A 309 -26.34 -3.08 -0.18
CA CYS A 309 -27.29 -2.80 -1.28
C CYS A 309 -26.61 -2.05 -2.44
N GLY A 310 -25.65 -1.20 -2.15
CA GLY A 310 -24.88 -0.52 -3.21
C GLY A 310 -23.90 -1.44 -3.95
N ILE A 311 -23.35 -2.45 -3.26
CA ILE A 311 -22.49 -3.47 -3.87
C ILE A 311 -23.33 -4.48 -4.68
N LEU A 312 -24.55 -4.78 -4.22
CA LEU A 312 -25.48 -5.74 -4.83
C LEU A 312 -26.81 -5.04 -5.20
N PRO A 313 -26.84 -4.21 -6.24
CA PRO A 313 -28.01 -3.38 -6.58
C PRO A 313 -29.23 -4.19 -7.03
N ASP A 314 -29.06 -5.43 -7.46
CA ASP A 314 -30.09 -6.37 -7.84
C ASP A 314 -30.70 -7.12 -6.64
N VAL A 315 -30.22 -6.87 -5.42
CA VAL A 315 -30.73 -7.51 -4.18
C VAL A 315 -31.51 -6.48 -3.36
N SER A 316 -32.78 -6.86 -3.02
CA SER A 316 -33.63 -5.97 -2.24
C SER A 316 -33.07 -5.72 -0.82
N PRO A 317 -33.29 -4.52 -0.26
CA PRO A 317 -32.89 -4.21 1.12
C PRO A 317 -33.47 -5.18 2.16
N THR A 318 -34.66 -5.71 1.92
CA THR A 318 -35.32 -6.69 2.78
C THR A 318 -34.57 -8.03 2.78
N THR A 319 -34.12 -8.49 1.60
CA THR A 319 -33.32 -9.71 1.48
C THR A 319 -31.98 -9.55 2.19
N VAL A 320 -31.33 -8.39 2.03
CA VAL A 320 -30.06 -8.08 2.74
C VAL A 320 -30.27 -8.14 4.24
N GLU A 321 -31.35 -7.55 4.76
CA GLU A 321 -31.67 -7.53 6.19
C GLU A 321 -31.92 -8.92 6.77
N ALA A 322 -32.68 -9.75 6.05
CA ALA A 322 -32.96 -11.12 6.44
C ALA A 322 -31.68 -11.96 6.55
N VAL A 323 -30.82 -11.90 5.53
CA VAL A 323 -29.56 -12.65 5.53
C VAL A 323 -28.59 -12.16 6.60
N LEU A 324 -28.47 -10.84 6.80
CA LEU A 324 -27.66 -10.29 7.89
C LEU A 324 -28.15 -10.76 9.26
N GLY A 325 -29.47 -10.81 9.46
CA GLY A 325 -30.07 -11.35 10.68
C GLY A 325 -29.71 -12.82 10.92
N GLU A 326 -29.73 -13.65 9.87
CA GLU A 326 -29.30 -15.05 9.94
C GLU A 326 -27.82 -15.17 10.26
N MET A 327 -26.95 -14.36 9.63
CA MET A 327 -25.50 -14.38 9.87
C MET A 327 -25.14 -13.96 11.30
N VAL A 328 -25.85 -12.99 11.88
CA VAL A 328 -25.68 -12.59 13.27
C VAL A 328 -26.12 -13.68 14.23
N ARG A 329 -27.33 -14.27 14.01
CA ARG A 329 -27.82 -15.40 14.83
C ARG A 329 -26.91 -16.63 14.74
N GLY A 330 -26.35 -16.89 13.56
CA GLY A 330 -25.41 -17.98 13.32
C GLY A 330 -23.99 -17.68 13.82
N GLY A 331 -23.75 -16.55 14.47
CA GLY A 331 -22.44 -16.19 15.03
C GLY A 331 -21.33 -15.91 14.02
N ARG A 332 -21.64 -15.84 12.72
CA ARG A 332 -20.66 -15.60 11.65
C ARG A 332 -20.27 -14.14 11.49
N VAL A 333 -21.15 -13.25 11.93
CA VAL A 333 -21.01 -11.79 11.83
C VAL A 333 -21.43 -11.15 13.13
N ARG A 334 -20.72 -10.07 13.51
CA ARG A 334 -21.06 -9.21 14.64
C ARG A 334 -21.68 -7.92 14.12
N ARG A 335 -22.79 -7.49 14.74
CA ARG A 335 -23.38 -6.16 14.53
C ARG A 335 -22.72 -5.15 15.46
N ILE A 336 -22.32 -4.00 14.92
CA ILE A 336 -21.76 -2.85 15.64
C ILE A 336 -22.72 -1.68 15.46
N GLY A 337 -23.05 -0.99 16.55
CA GLY A 337 -23.99 0.14 16.53
C GLY A 337 -25.46 -0.29 16.50
N ALA A 338 -26.37 0.69 16.48
CA ALA A 338 -27.82 0.48 16.50
C ALA A 338 -28.55 1.33 15.45
N GLY A 339 -29.76 0.92 15.08
CA GLY A 339 -30.61 1.61 14.11
C GLY A 339 -29.93 1.77 12.74
N ARG A 340 -30.04 2.98 12.18
CA ARG A 340 -29.45 3.31 10.85
C ARG A 340 -27.91 3.30 10.83
N ALA A 341 -27.26 3.42 11.99
CA ALA A 341 -25.80 3.37 12.11
C ALA A 341 -25.26 1.94 12.27
N SER A 342 -26.10 0.90 12.21
CA SER A 342 -25.66 -0.49 12.31
C SER A 342 -24.73 -0.87 11.19
N ARG A 343 -23.59 -1.50 11.57
CA ARG A 343 -22.61 -2.07 10.67
C ARG A 343 -22.34 -3.52 11.03
N TYR A 344 -21.93 -4.28 10.07
CA TYR A 344 -21.71 -5.72 10.18
C TYR A 344 -20.27 -6.05 9.82
N VAL A 345 -19.63 -6.86 10.64
CA VAL A 345 -18.23 -7.29 10.47
C VAL A 345 -18.10 -8.77 10.75
N ARG A 346 -17.22 -9.43 10.03
CA ARG A 346 -16.90 -10.84 10.27
C ARG A 346 -16.47 -11.02 11.73
N ARG A 347 -16.99 -12.09 12.35
CA ARG A 347 -16.52 -12.52 13.67
C ARG A 347 -15.26 -13.37 13.46
N THR A 348 -14.12 -12.88 13.93
CA THR A 348 -12.86 -13.61 14.00
C THR A 348 -12.94 -14.66 15.08
#